data_137364f8ffbcb683650f053dd529c5a3
#
_entry.id   137364f8ffbcb683650f053dd529c5a3
#
_cell.length_a   1.000
_cell.length_b   1.000
_cell.length_c   1.000
_cell.angle_alpha   90.00
_cell.angle_beta   90.00
_cell.angle_gamma   90.00
#
_symmetry.space_group_name_H-M   'P 1'
#
loop_
_entity.id
_entity.type
_entity.pdbx_description
1 polymer ?
#
loop_
_entity_poly.entity_id
_entity_poly.type
_entity_poly.pdbx_seq_one_letter_code
_entity_poly.pdbx_strand_id
1 'polypeptide(L)'
;ACMMCGCGILPTEEEFDAAPLVKEYSDENVGKYTVTRGDMIQSESIAVRYEGTKKSDVYGTDDGIRIKKLCVSKGQHVKKGDVLLQEYLEDEEESLKTSKRQVSTLTLQISQAKQMRQRELEQLNHTGGSKEEKENVKTQYDAQIKNCRSSLELAKLDIQSLEETIREASLKA
;
A
#
# COMPACT_ATOMS: atom_id res chain seq x y z
N ALA A 1 17.38 -98.73 51.36
CA ALA A 1 18.72 -98.09 51.50
C ALA A 1 18.85 -96.91 50.56
N CYS A 2 18.90 -95.73 51.07
CA CYS A 2 19.75 -94.59 50.69
C CYS A 2 19.35 -93.35 51.49
N MET A 3 20.19 -93.06 52.39
CA MET A 3 20.22 -91.84 53.19
C MET A 3 20.57 -90.69 52.22
N MET A 4 19.83 -89.58 52.26
CA MET A 4 20.36 -88.27 51.77
C MET A 4 20.29 -87.31 52.94
N CYS A 5 21.47 -86.97 53.41
CA CYS A 5 21.72 -85.92 54.35
C CYS A 5 21.66 -84.61 53.68
N GLY A 6 20.66 -83.80 54.00
CA GLY A 6 20.54 -82.43 53.50
C GLY A 6 21.14 -81.49 54.54
N CYS A 7 22.34 -80.97 54.25
CA CYS A 7 22.94 -79.84 55.03
C CYS A 7 22.14 -78.57 54.78
N GLY A 8 21.45 -78.14 55.81
CA GLY A 8 20.90 -76.83 55.87
C GLY A 8 22.02 -75.77 56.04
N ILE A 9 22.23 -74.98 55.00
CA ILE A 9 23.00 -73.73 55.17
C ILE A 9 21.96 -72.62 55.15
N LEU A 10 21.48 -72.32 56.34
CA LEU A 10 20.75 -71.08 56.54
C LEU A 10 21.81 -70.01 56.88
N PRO A 11 21.85 -68.93 56.18
CA PRO A 11 22.70 -67.82 56.64
C PRO A 11 22.14 -67.33 57.97
N THR A 12 22.99 -67.25 58.97
CA THR A 12 22.75 -66.61 60.25
C THR A 12 22.44 -65.14 59.99
N GLU A 13 21.24 -64.72 60.36
CA GLU A 13 20.93 -63.30 60.37
C GLU A 13 21.86 -62.66 61.35
N GLU A 14 22.78 -61.85 60.89
CA GLU A 14 23.55 -60.96 61.77
C GLU A 14 22.54 -59.92 62.28
N GLU A 15 22.27 -60.00 63.59
CA GLU A 15 21.57 -58.90 64.25
C GLU A 15 22.44 -57.67 64.16
N PHE A 16 22.03 -56.75 63.30
CA PHE A 16 22.56 -55.42 63.32
C PHE A 16 22.09 -54.69 64.58
N ASP A 17 22.84 -54.88 65.65
CA ASP A 17 22.66 -54.13 66.84
C ASP A 17 23.38 -52.78 66.76
N ALA A 18 23.06 -52.05 65.69
CA ALA A 18 23.43 -50.66 65.52
C ALA A 18 22.16 -49.84 65.63
N ALA A 19 21.79 -49.46 66.78
CA ALA A 19 20.84 -48.42 66.99
C ALA A 19 21.30 -47.19 66.11
N PRO A 20 20.44 -46.68 65.27
CA PRO A 20 20.83 -45.52 64.48
C PRO A 20 21.30 -44.43 65.48
N LEU A 21 22.51 -43.91 65.24
CA LEU A 21 23.04 -42.75 66.00
C LEU A 21 22.06 -41.59 65.75
N VAL A 22 21.04 -41.54 66.61
CA VAL A 22 20.22 -40.36 66.70
C VAL A 22 21.12 -39.30 67.33
N LYS A 23 21.67 -38.42 66.50
CA LYS A 23 22.29 -37.23 67.00
C LYS A 23 21.30 -36.56 67.95
N GLU A 24 21.66 -36.40 69.20
CA GLU A 24 20.88 -35.58 70.13
C GLU A 24 20.73 -34.19 69.43
N TYR A 25 19.53 -33.86 69.16
CA TYR A 25 19.19 -32.61 68.53
C TYR A 25 19.36 -31.52 69.60
N SER A 26 20.43 -30.72 69.48
CA SER A 26 20.57 -29.53 70.30
C SER A 26 19.59 -28.48 69.81
N ASP A 27 18.71 -28.05 70.66
CA ASP A 27 17.65 -27.08 70.42
C ASP A 27 18.17 -25.68 70.03
N GLU A 28 19.50 -25.48 69.97
CA GLU A 28 20.07 -24.16 69.74
C GLU A 28 20.09 -23.65 68.34
N ASN A 29 19.69 -24.46 67.36
CA ASN A 29 19.77 -24.05 65.97
C ASN A 29 18.47 -24.33 65.16
N VAL A 30 17.35 -24.46 65.83
CA VAL A 30 16.04 -24.60 65.12
C VAL A 30 15.50 -23.22 64.82
N GLY A 31 15.63 -22.83 63.55
CA GLY A 31 14.93 -21.65 63.09
C GLY A 31 13.42 -21.83 63.24
N LYS A 32 12.82 -21.07 64.15
CA LYS A 32 11.36 -21.05 64.31
C LYS A 32 10.76 -20.16 63.26
N TYR A 33 9.98 -20.75 62.35
CA TYR A 33 9.22 -20.02 61.36
C TYR A 33 7.76 -19.99 61.77
N THR A 34 7.20 -18.79 61.73
CA THR A 34 5.75 -18.64 61.91
C THR A 34 5.06 -18.99 60.61
N VAL A 35 4.20 -19.98 60.64
CA VAL A 35 3.40 -20.34 59.45
C VAL A 35 2.31 -19.29 59.28
N THR A 36 2.36 -18.60 58.20
CA THR A 36 1.31 -17.66 57.76
C THR A 36 0.52 -18.25 56.62
N ARG A 37 -0.78 -18.02 56.67
CA ARG A 37 -1.67 -18.43 55.57
C ARG A 37 -1.67 -17.33 54.53
N GLY A 38 -1.32 -17.66 53.30
CA GLY A 38 -1.32 -16.72 52.17
C GLY A 38 -1.60 -17.45 50.86
N ASP A 39 -1.99 -16.69 49.87
CA ASP A 39 -2.20 -17.22 48.53
C ASP A 39 -0.84 -17.45 47.86
N MET A 40 -0.68 -18.62 47.29
CA MET A 40 0.51 -18.95 46.50
C MET A 40 0.20 -18.67 45.02
N ILE A 41 0.81 -17.61 44.50
CA ILE A 41 0.66 -17.25 43.07
C ILE A 41 1.89 -17.79 42.35
N GLN A 42 1.69 -18.76 41.51
CA GLN A 42 2.70 -19.20 40.55
C GLN A 42 2.49 -18.44 39.26
N SER A 43 3.43 -17.59 38.90
CA SER A 43 3.43 -16.88 37.64
C SER A 43 4.54 -17.38 36.73
N GLU A 44 4.23 -17.65 35.51
CA GLU A 44 5.18 -18.00 34.46
C GLU A 44 5.19 -16.91 33.40
N SER A 45 6.36 -16.35 33.11
CA SER A 45 6.53 -15.35 32.05
C SER A 45 6.90 -16.05 30.75
N ILE A 46 5.99 -16.02 29.81
CA ILE A 46 6.22 -16.56 28.48
C ILE A 46 6.47 -15.40 27.52
N ALA A 47 7.64 -15.40 26.87
CA ALA A 47 7.91 -14.47 25.78
C ALA A 47 7.19 -14.95 24.53
N VAL A 48 6.18 -14.22 24.09
CA VAL A 48 5.44 -14.51 22.85
C VAL A 48 5.83 -13.50 21.78
N ARG A 49 6.11 -14.01 20.59
CA ARG A 49 6.32 -13.22 19.39
C ARG A 49 5.09 -13.32 18.52
N TYR A 50 4.48 -12.19 18.23
CA TYR A 50 3.38 -12.14 17.28
C TYR A 50 3.94 -12.03 15.87
N GLU A 51 3.64 -13.00 15.03
CA GLU A 51 3.97 -12.97 13.61
C GLU A 51 2.68 -13.04 12.78
N GLY A 52 2.57 -12.14 11.82
CA GLY A 52 1.44 -12.18 10.87
C GLY A 52 1.50 -13.44 10.02
N THR A 53 0.38 -14.17 9.96
CA THR A 53 0.26 -15.41 9.17
C THR A 53 0.20 -15.16 7.67
N LYS A 54 -0.15 -13.95 7.25
CA LYS A 54 -0.20 -13.54 5.84
C LYS A 54 0.53 -12.21 5.70
N LYS A 55 1.53 -12.19 4.85
CA LYS A 55 2.23 -10.99 4.42
C LYS A 55 2.02 -10.87 2.92
N SER A 56 1.72 -9.68 2.46
CA SER A 56 1.68 -9.33 1.05
C SER A 56 2.56 -8.12 0.85
N ASP A 57 3.56 -8.28 0.02
CA ASP A 57 4.44 -7.19 -0.36
C ASP A 57 3.87 -6.53 -1.62
N VAL A 58 3.76 -5.21 -1.59
CA VAL A 58 3.26 -4.43 -2.72
C VAL A 58 4.44 -3.64 -3.27
N TYR A 59 4.76 -3.88 -4.54
CA TYR A 59 5.89 -3.28 -5.22
C TYR A 59 5.40 -2.27 -6.25
N GLY A 60 6.18 -1.22 -6.47
CA GLY A 60 5.97 -0.30 -7.58
C GLY A 60 6.20 -1.00 -8.93
N THR A 61 5.60 -0.47 -9.98
CA THR A 61 5.61 -1.08 -11.32
C THR A 61 6.98 -0.97 -11.99
N ASP A 62 7.75 0.05 -11.67
CA ASP A 62 9.04 0.36 -12.31
C ASP A 62 10.15 0.65 -11.30
N ASP A 63 11.40 0.34 -11.69
CA ASP A 63 12.60 0.72 -10.96
C ASP A 63 12.86 2.23 -11.10
N GLY A 64 12.96 2.92 -9.97
CA GLY A 64 13.29 4.36 -9.96
C GLY A 64 12.10 5.29 -9.79
N ILE A 65 10.95 4.78 -9.39
CA ILE A 65 9.74 5.56 -9.11
C ILE A 65 10.02 6.64 -8.06
N ARG A 66 9.67 7.87 -8.37
CA ARG A 66 9.66 8.97 -7.41
C ARG A 66 8.32 9.02 -6.69
N ILE A 67 8.36 8.96 -5.37
CA ILE A 67 7.15 9.02 -4.54
C ILE A 67 6.76 10.49 -4.34
N LYS A 68 5.56 10.87 -4.79
CA LYS A 68 4.96 12.18 -4.56
C LYS A 68 4.41 12.30 -3.15
N LYS A 69 3.70 11.28 -2.70
CA LYS A 69 3.04 11.27 -1.40
C LYS A 69 2.85 9.85 -0.88
N LEU A 70 3.22 9.63 0.36
CA LEU A 70 2.83 8.44 1.11
C LEU A 70 1.48 8.72 1.79
N CYS A 71 0.49 7.89 1.48
CA CYS A 71 -0.90 8.07 1.95
C CYS A 71 -1.22 7.28 3.21
N VAL A 72 -0.31 6.40 3.65
CA VAL A 72 -0.50 5.51 4.79
C VAL A 72 0.66 5.60 5.78
N SER A 73 0.40 5.27 7.03
CA SER A 73 1.38 5.26 8.11
C SER A 73 1.57 3.83 8.65
N LYS A 74 2.74 3.59 9.28
CA LYS A 74 3.03 2.29 9.90
C LYS A 74 1.97 1.93 10.95
N GLY A 75 1.39 0.74 10.83
CA GLY A 75 0.34 0.25 11.72
C GLY A 75 -1.08 0.70 11.36
N GLN A 76 -1.25 1.46 10.28
CA GLN A 76 -2.56 1.87 9.81
C GLN A 76 -3.29 0.68 9.18
N HIS A 77 -4.59 0.56 9.49
CA HIS A 77 -5.45 -0.42 8.84
C HIS A 77 -5.85 0.08 7.45
N VAL A 78 -5.66 -0.76 6.45
CA VAL A 78 -5.99 -0.47 5.05
C VAL A 78 -6.94 -1.52 4.50
N LYS A 79 -7.80 -1.11 3.57
CA LYS A 79 -8.73 -1.99 2.86
C LYS A 79 -8.24 -2.18 1.43
N LYS A 80 -8.67 -3.27 0.81
CA LYS A 80 -8.40 -3.51 -0.61
C LYS A 80 -8.89 -2.33 -1.46
N GLY A 81 -7.99 -1.75 -2.24
CA GLY A 81 -8.26 -0.59 -3.10
C GLY A 81 -7.89 0.76 -2.48
N ASP A 82 -7.51 0.81 -1.19
CA ASP A 82 -7.01 2.05 -0.59
C ASP A 82 -5.67 2.45 -1.23
N VAL A 83 -5.48 3.74 -1.47
CA VAL A 83 -4.24 4.28 -2.04
C VAL A 83 -3.16 4.29 -0.97
N LEU A 84 -2.08 3.57 -1.21
CA LEU A 84 -0.92 3.47 -0.31
C LEU A 84 0.07 4.60 -0.55
N LEU A 85 0.39 4.86 -1.81
CA LEU A 85 1.28 5.93 -2.23
C LEU A 85 0.86 6.49 -3.59
N GLN A 86 1.29 7.71 -3.85
CA GLN A 86 1.15 8.35 -5.15
C GLN A 86 2.55 8.54 -5.75
N GLU A 87 2.68 8.15 -7.00
CA GLU A 87 3.90 8.33 -7.77
C GLU A 87 3.97 9.76 -8.34
N TYR A 88 5.18 10.23 -8.56
CA TYR A 88 5.43 11.52 -9.19
C TYR A 88 5.76 11.31 -10.66
N LEU A 89 4.85 11.71 -11.52
CA LEU A 89 4.96 11.65 -12.97
C LEU A 89 5.18 13.06 -13.52
N GLU A 90 6.43 13.52 -13.48
CA GLU A 90 6.78 14.91 -13.86
C GLU A 90 6.51 15.17 -15.34
N ASP A 91 6.93 14.24 -16.19
CA ASP A 91 6.79 14.35 -17.65
C ASP A 91 5.32 14.33 -18.09
N GLU A 92 4.51 13.46 -17.49
CA GLU A 92 3.09 13.36 -17.75
C GLU A 92 2.30 14.58 -17.24
N GLU A 93 2.66 15.11 -16.06
CA GLU A 93 2.07 16.33 -15.51
C GLU A 93 2.40 17.56 -16.39
N GLU A 94 3.63 17.66 -16.91
CA GLU A 94 4.02 18.73 -17.82
C GLU A 94 3.34 18.58 -19.19
N SER A 95 3.28 17.36 -19.72
CA SER A 95 2.56 17.03 -20.94
C SER A 95 1.07 17.37 -20.84
N LEU A 96 0.44 17.03 -19.71
CA LEU A 96 -0.95 17.38 -19.41
C LEU A 96 -1.17 18.90 -19.41
N LYS A 97 -0.25 19.66 -18.79
CA LYS A 97 -0.31 21.11 -18.76
C LYS A 97 -0.17 21.71 -20.16
N THR A 98 0.71 21.13 -20.97
CA THR A 98 0.94 21.56 -22.36
C THR A 98 -0.29 21.28 -23.22
N SER A 99 -0.87 20.08 -23.14
CA SER A 99 -2.09 19.71 -23.87
C SER A 99 -3.29 20.59 -23.46
N LYS A 100 -3.43 20.94 -22.19
CA LYS A 100 -4.46 21.90 -21.72
C LYS A 100 -4.27 23.29 -22.29
N ARG A 101 -3.03 23.78 -22.42
CA ARG A 101 -2.74 25.04 -23.11
C ARG A 101 -3.08 24.96 -24.59
N GLN A 102 -2.76 23.86 -25.25
CA GLN A 102 -3.09 23.64 -26.66
C GLN A 102 -4.60 23.69 -26.92
N VAL A 103 -5.40 23.04 -26.05
CA VAL A 103 -6.87 23.11 -26.10
C VAL A 103 -7.36 24.56 -26.01
N SER A 104 -6.80 25.36 -25.11
CA SER A 104 -7.14 26.79 -24.97
C SER A 104 -6.80 27.58 -26.23
N THR A 105 -5.62 27.34 -26.79
CA THR A 105 -5.16 28.02 -28.03
C THR A 105 -6.03 27.65 -29.22
N LEU A 106 -6.33 26.36 -29.42
CA LEU A 106 -7.21 25.90 -30.52
C LEU A 106 -8.62 26.44 -30.38
N THR A 107 -9.14 26.52 -29.17
CA THR A 107 -10.46 27.12 -28.88
C THR A 107 -10.49 28.59 -29.27
N LEU A 108 -9.42 29.34 -28.95
CA LEU A 108 -9.28 30.74 -29.33
C LEU A 108 -9.17 30.89 -30.86
N GLN A 109 -8.37 30.06 -31.52
CA GLN A 109 -8.21 30.08 -32.97
C GLN A 109 -9.55 29.80 -33.69
N ILE A 110 -10.35 28.85 -33.20
CA ILE A 110 -11.69 28.59 -33.74
C ILE A 110 -12.59 29.80 -33.60
N SER A 111 -12.56 30.47 -32.43
CA SER A 111 -13.32 31.68 -32.19
C SER A 111 -12.92 32.82 -33.13
N GLN A 112 -11.61 33.06 -33.28
CA GLN A 112 -11.04 34.06 -34.17
C GLN A 112 -11.42 33.77 -35.64
N ALA A 113 -11.25 32.54 -36.09
CA ALA A 113 -11.60 32.16 -37.45
C ALA A 113 -13.11 32.39 -37.74
N LYS A 114 -13.98 32.09 -36.79
CA LYS A 114 -15.43 32.39 -36.91
C LYS A 114 -15.71 33.90 -37.00
N GLN A 115 -15.05 34.71 -36.18
CA GLN A 115 -15.21 36.15 -36.20
C GLN A 115 -14.67 36.77 -37.49
N MET A 116 -13.51 36.31 -37.96
CA MET A 116 -12.95 36.78 -39.22
C MET A 116 -13.84 36.43 -40.41
N ARG A 117 -14.34 35.17 -40.47
CA ARG A 117 -15.30 34.77 -41.50
C ARG A 117 -16.51 35.67 -41.50
N GLN A 118 -17.06 35.98 -40.34
CA GLN A 118 -18.24 36.83 -40.23
C GLN A 118 -17.94 38.26 -40.75
N ARG A 119 -16.84 38.87 -40.32
CA ARG A 119 -16.43 40.21 -40.74
C ARG A 119 -16.23 40.30 -42.27
N GLU A 120 -15.55 39.32 -42.82
CA GLU A 120 -15.27 39.31 -44.26
C GLU A 120 -16.54 39.12 -45.10
N LEU A 121 -17.47 38.28 -44.64
CA LEU A 121 -18.79 38.14 -45.28
C LEU A 121 -19.63 39.41 -45.16
N GLU A 122 -19.58 40.11 -44.02
CA GLU A 122 -20.25 41.41 -43.85
C GLU A 122 -19.64 42.46 -44.76
N GLN A 123 -18.32 42.51 -44.90
CA GLN A 123 -17.62 43.42 -45.82
C GLN A 123 -18.05 43.15 -47.30
N LEU A 124 -18.06 41.87 -47.74
CA LEU A 124 -18.52 41.48 -49.08
C LEU A 124 -20.00 41.78 -49.29
N ASN A 125 -20.82 41.79 -48.25
CA ASN A 125 -22.21 42.21 -48.35
C ASN A 125 -22.33 43.73 -48.59
N HIS A 126 -21.51 44.53 -47.92
CA HIS A 126 -21.49 46.00 -48.06
C HIS A 126 -20.90 46.44 -49.40
N THR A 127 -19.90 45.73 -49.89
CA THR A 127 -19.21 46.10 -51.16
C THR A 127 -19.85 45.49 -52.38
N GLY A 128 -20.92 44.72 -52.25
CA GLY A 128 -21.59 44.07 -53.36
C GLY A 128 -20.85 42.86 -53.94
N GLY A 129 -20.03 42.18 -53.11
CA GLY A 129 -19.26 41.01 -53.53
C GLY A 129 -20.14 39.89 -54.08
N SER A 130 -19.59 39.16 -55.06
CA SER A 130 -20.29 38.09 -55.79
C SER A 130 -20.67 36.91 -54.84
N LYS A 131 -21.60 36.10 -55.27
CA LYS A 131 -21.98 34.89 -54.57
C LYS A 131 -20.83 33.89 -54.45
N GLU A 132 -20.00 33.84 -55.49
CA GLU A 132 -18.84 32.95 -55.57
C GLU A 132 -17.75 33.37 -54.52
N GLU A 133 -17.45 34.68 -54.43
CA GLU A 133 -16.50 35.20 -53.41
C GLU A 133 -16.97 34.91 -52.01
N LYS A 134 -18.25 35.07 -51.70
CA LYS A 134 -18.81 34.72 -50.39
C LYS A 134 -18.72 33.23 -50.06
N GLU A 135 -18.91 32.37 -51.06
CA GLU A 135 -18.83 30.93 -50.89
C GLU A 135 -17.37 30.48 -50.70
N ASN A 136 -16.42 31.10 -51.42
CA ASN A 136 -15.02 30.84 -51.27
C ASN A 136 -14.52 31.23 -49.83
N VAL A 137 -14.92 32.37 -49.32
CA VAL A 137 -14.63 32.79 -47.95
C VAL A 137 -15.17 31.80 -46.93
N LYS A 138 -16.44 31.37 -47.08
CA LYS A 138 -17.01 30.35 -46.18
C LYS A 138 -16.21 29.06 -46.21
N THR A 139 -15.94 28.54 -47.40
CA THR A 139 -15.26 27.26 -47.62
C THR A 139 -13.86 27.32 -47.00
N GLN A 140 -13.13 28.40 -47.16
CA GLN A 140 -11.79 28.59 -46.59
C GLN A 140 -11.81 28.55 -45.07
N TYR A 141 -12.66 29.40 -44.46
CA TYR A 141 -12.74 29.45 -43.01
C TYR A 141 -13.34 28.20 -42.37
N ASP A 142 -14.32 27.57 -43.04
CA ASP A 142 -14.93 26.32 -42.58
C ASP A 142 -13.94 25.16 -42.62
N ALA A 143 -13.06 25.10 -43.62
CA ALA A 143 -11.95 24.17 -43.67
C ALA A 143 -10.96 24.40 -42.51
N GLN A 144 -10.58 25.65 -42.25
CA GLN A 144 -9.71 26.01 -41.12
C GLN A 144 -10.33 25.65 -39.78
N ILE A 145 -11.62 26.00 -39.59
CA ILE A 145 -12.35 25.67 -38.36
C ILE A 145 -12.45 24.16 -38.16
N LYS A 146 -12.70 23.41 -39.24
CA LYS A 146 -12.77 21.95 -39.22
C LYS A 146 -11.44 21.34 -38.77
N ASN A 147 -10.32 21.79 -39.35
CA ASN A 147 -8.98 21.32 -38.99
C ASN A 147 -8.66 21.61 -37.53
N CYS A 148 -8.94 22.84 -37.06
CA CYS A 148 -8.74 23.21 -35.66
C CYS A 148 -9.62 22.37 -34.69
N ARG A 149 -10.86 22.04 -35.11
CA ARG A 149 -11.74 21.16 -34.33
C ARG A 149 -11.19 19.74 -34.22
N SER A 150 -10.70 19.17 -35.32
CA SER A 150 -10.09 17.84 -35.32
C SER A 150 -8.87 17.81 -34.42
N SER A 151 -8.01 18.83 -34.47
CA SER A 151 -6.86 18.95 -33.55
C SER A 151 -7.30 19.15 -32.11
N LEU A 152 -8.38 19.87 -31.85
CA LEU A 152 -8.96 20.05 -30.52
C LEU A 152 -9.46 18.73 -29.91
N GLU A 153 -10.13 17.92 -30.73
CA GLU A 153 -10.62 16.60 -30.28
C GLU A 153 -9.44 15.66 -29.94
N LEU A 154 -8.39 15.65 -30.77
CA LEU A 154 -7.18 14.88 -30.46
C LEU A 154 -6.54 15.35 -29.16
N ALA A 155 -6.35 16.67 -28.99
CA ALA A 155 -5.77 17.20 -27.76
C ALA A 155 -6.61 16.89 -26.50
N LYS A 156 -7.93 16.79 -26.63
CA LYS A 156 -8.80 16.37 -25.53
C LYS A 156 -8.64 14.88 -25.20
N LEU A 157 -8.49 14.02 -26.22
CA LEU A 157 -8.21 12.60 -26.01
C LEU A 157 -6.85 12.40 -25.34
N ASP A 158 -5.83 13.16 -25.72
CA ASP A 158 -4.52 13.13 -25.09
C ASP A 158 -4.62 13.53 -23.60
N ILE A 159 -5.39 14.59 -23.29
CA ILE A 159 -5.65 15.01 -21.91
C ILE A 159 -6.31 13.87 -21.13
N GLN A 160 -7.33 13.24 -21.68
CA GLN A 160 -8.05 12.16 -21.02
C GLN A 160 -7.12 10.97 -20.74
N SER A 161 -6.30 10.58 -21.70
CA SER A 161 -5.30 9.51 -21.55
C SER A 161 -4.28 9.84 -20.47
N LEU A 162 -3.73 11.07 -20.48
CA LEU A 162 -2.75 11.52 -19.46
C LEU A 162 -3.37 11.59 -18.06
N GLU A 163 -4.60 12.08 -17.93
CA GLU A 163 -5.31 12.12 -16.64
C GLU A 163 -5.60 10.71 -16.12
N GLU A 164 -5.85 9.75 -16.99
CA GLU A 164 -6.02 8.35 -16.63
C GLU A 164 -4.71 7.74 -16.15
N THR A 165 -3.61 7.93 -16.89
CA THR A 165 -2.27 7.49 -16.50
C THR A 165 -1.86 8.06 -15.14
N ILE A 166 -2.04 9.37 -14.92
CA ILE A 166 -1.73 10.03 -13.64
C ILE A 166 -2.60 9.49 -12.50
N ARG A 167 -3.86 9.18 -12.77
CA ARG A 167 -4.76 8.60 -11.78
C ARG A 167 -4.40 7.16 -11.42
N GLU A 168 -3.94 6.38 -12.41
CA GLU A 168 -3.53 4.99 -12.22
C GLU A 168 -2.17 4.84 -11.56
N ALA A 169 -1.31 5.84 -11.66
CA ALA A 169 -0.01 5.92 -11.01
C ALA A 169 -0.08 6.05 -9.47
N SER A 170 -1.08 5.43 -8.87
CA SER A 170 -1.23 5.30 -7.44
C SER A 170 -1.24 3.84 -7.06
N LEU A 171 -0.28 3.44 -6.21
CA LEU A 171 -0.22 2.09 -5.68
C LEU A 171 -1.36 1.88 -4.70
N LYS A 172 -2.13 0.82 -4.91
CA LYS A 172 -3.31 0.48 -4.09
C LYS A 172 -3.07 -0.82 -3.32
N ALA A 173 -3.71 -0.94 -2.15
CA ALA A 173 -3.68 -2.13 -1.32
C ALA A 173 -4.42 -3.32 -1.95
#